data_bd34fcbc411e1b8748c5c44b76c1b133
#
_entry.id   bd34fcbc411e1b8748c5c44b76c1b133
#
_cell.length_a   1.000
_cell.length_b   1.000
_cell.length_c   1.000
_cell.angle_alpha   90.00
_cell.angle_beta   90.00
_cell.angle_gamma   90.00
#
_symmetry.space_group_name_H-M   'P 1'
#
loop_
_entity.id
_entity.type
_entity.pdbx_description
1 polymer ?
#
loop_
_entity_poly.entity_id
_entity_poly.type
_entity_poly.pdbx_seq_one_letter_code
_entity_poly.pdbx_strand_id
1 'polypeptide(L)'
;MTGHTDAVVERNFNRWLERVQDNPVRFLSRAENDEGSGVSRAFFLDVRDAQHFASTRLRWSSNVPLRALDEGAAYLIPPRTARFALICDADANVDEAAKKFESDFKGVAWSLEAAFAGTPAFFDACAAIDESDATESKYNGLFEVVRGGGTPAPRDRLRLWQPSPELARWLPSVERKMDAFKDGRRPTCLDVGSGAGRDAVWVASRGWNVVAIDNDKRGLDRCRSLAERHGVEASVRTLDLDLNKRASEETLATIDKILALESWSPVLAVYAVRYLHKPFVRDLPRMLPNRSAVLWFHFMRGCERTSVGRTTKDRDLLEPNELRDVFALWDVIIDDVVELPDGRPVSSFAVVRGAKEV
;
A
#
# COMPACT_ATOMS: atom_id res chain seq x y z
N MET A 1 17.34 4.47 39.76
CA MET A 1 16.16 5.17 39.15
C MET A 1 15.46 4.33 38.04
N THR A 2 15.90 3.10 37.79
CA THR A 2 15.36 2.21 36.71
C THR A 2 14.08 1.49 37.08
N GLY A 3 13.81 1.20 38.35
CA GLY A 3 12.63 0.39 38.73
C GLY A 3 11.25 1.08 38.66
N HIS A 4 11.17 2.41 38.54
CA HIS A 4 9.90 3.12 38.47
C HIS A 4 9.36 3.20 37.04
N THR A 5 10.26 3.26 36.06
CA THR A 5 9.92 3.29 34.63
C THR A 5 9.41 1.93 34.14
N ASP A 6 10.01 0.84 34.58
CA ASP A 6 9.62 -0.51 34.18
C ASP A 6 8.24 -0.88 34.67
N ALA A 7 7.88 -0.51 35.90
CA ALA A 7 6.56 -0.78 36.48
C ALA A 7 5.41 0.03 35.83
N VAL A 8 5.71 1.20 35.25
CA VAL A 8 4.72 2.02 34.53
C VAL A 8 4.50 1.47 33.11
N VAL A 9 5.57 1.05 32.45
CA VAL A 9 5.50 0.42 31.11
C VAL A 9 4.72 -0.89 31.20
N GLU A 10 5.05 -1.74 32.18
CA GLU A 10 4.36 -3.00 32.41
C GLU A 10 2.86 -2.84 32.71
N ARG A 11 2.49 -1.83 33.53
CA ARG A 11 1.07 -1.53 33.83
C ARG A 11 0.30 -1.06 32.60
N ASN A 12 0.90 -0.24 31.74
CA ASN A 12 0.27 0.25 30.52
C ASN A 12 0.14 -0.87 29.49
N PHE A 13 1.11 -1.76 29.41
CA PHE A 13 1.08 -2.93 28.55
C PHE A 13 -0.03 -3.91 28.98
N ASN A 14 -0.10 -4.26 30.27
CA ASN A 14 -1.13 -5.17 30.79
C ASN A 14 -2.54 -4.61 30.59
N ARG A 15 -2.78 -3.31 30.85
CA ARG A 15 -4.06 -2.67 30.60
C ARG A 15 -4.43 -2.65 29.10
N TRP A 16 -3.48 -2.48 28.22
CA TRP A 16 -3.73 -2.58 26.80
C TRP A 16 -4.01 -4.02 26.39
N LEU A 17 -3.26 -4.97 26.93
CA LEU A 17 -3.41 -6.40 26.69
C LEU A 17 -4.80 -6.90 27.12
N GLU A 18 -5.30 -6.48 28.27
CA GLU A 18 -6.68 -6.78 28.72
C GLU A 18 -7.70 -6.36 27.66
N ARG A 19 -7.56 -5.16 27.10
CA ARG A 19 -8.45 -4.68 26.02
C ARG A 19 -8.30 -5.49 24.72
N VAL A 20 -7.12 -6.01 24.43
CA VAL A 20 -6.89 -6.90 23.29
C VAL A 20 -7.56 -8.25 23.55
N GLN A 21 -7.48 -8.76 24.78
CA GLN A 21 -8.11 -10.01 25.20
C GLN A 21 -9.64 -9.96 25.11
N ASP A 22 -10.24 -8.84 25.50
CA ASP A 22 -11.70 -8.65 25.47
C ASP A 22 -12.24 -8.60 24.03
N ASN A 23 -11.41 -8.24 23.04
CA ASN A 23 -11.83 -8.16 21.64
C ASN A 23 -10.71 -8.53 20.66
N PRO A 24 -10.25 -9.81 20.65
CA PRO A 24 -9.13 -10.25 19.83
C PRO A 24 -9.40 -10.09 18.32
N VAL A 25 -10.63 -10.32 17.87
CA VAL A 25 -11.04 -10.16 16.46
C VAL A 25 -10.78 -8.74 15.95
N ARG A 26 -10.89 -7.75 16.81
CA ARG A 26 -10.64 -6.34 16.47
C ARG A 26 -9.19 -6.07 16.07
N PHE A 27 -8.26 -6.84 16.62
CA PHE A 27 -6.81 -6.68 16.43
C PHE A 27 -6.24 -7.69 15.43
N LEU A 28 -6.77 -8.92 15.43
CA LEU A 28 -6.25 -10.05 14.65
C LEU A 28 -6.82 -10.13 13.22
N SER A 29 -8.08 -9.73 13.00
CA SER A 29 -8.80 -9.91 11.73
C SER A 29 -8.19 -9.16 10.53
N ARG A 30 -7.15 -8.37 10.72
CA ARG A 30 -6.53 -7.57 9.67
C ARG A 30 -5.17 -8.10 9.17
N ALA A 31 -4.54 -9.03 9.89
CA ALA A 31 -3.33 -9.71 9.42
C ALA A 31 -3.65 -10.79 8.36
N GLU A 32 -4.85 -11.37 8.41
CA GLU A 32 -5.24 -12.54 7.63
C GLU A 32 -5.77 -12.24 6.22
N ASN A 33 -6.17 -11.01 5.91
CA ASN A 33 -6.93 -10.70 4.68
C ASN A 33 -6.10 -10.25 3.48
N ASP A 34 -4.81 -10.53 3.45
CA ASP A 34 -3.98 -10.27 2.28
C ASP A 34 -3.68 -11.58 1.51
N GLU A 35 -4.67 -12.48 1.46
CA GLU A 35 -4.60 -13.71 0.68
C GLU A 35 -4.28 -13.38 -0.79
N GLY A 36 -3.03 -13.60 -1.17
CA GLY A 36 -2.55 -13.45 -2.54
C GLY A 36 -1.49 -12.36 -2.78
N SER A 37 -1.14 -11.51 -1.82
CA SER A 37 -0.09 -10.48 -2.02
C SER A 37 1.31 -10.93 -1.64
N GLY A 38 1.45 -12.04 -0.91
CA GLY A 38 2.76 -12.54 -0.42
C GLY A 38 3.44 -11.64 0.63
N VAL A 39 2.81 -10.54 1.03
CA VAL A 39 3.37 -9.57 2.00
C VAL A 39 2.39 -9.37 3.14
N SER A 40 2.69 -9.93 4.31
CA SER A 40 1.87 -9.80 5.52
C SER A 40 1.88 -8.36 6.05
N ARG A 41 0.76 -7.93 6.63
CA ARG A 41 0.66 -6.65 7.33
C ARG A 41 1.24 -6.76 8.73
N ALA A 42 2.06 -5.78 9.11
CA ALA A 42 2.51 -5.63 10.48
C ALA A 42 1.41 -4.99 11.35
N PHE A 43 1.34 -5.43 12.61
CA PHE A 43 0.50 -4.79 13.61
C PHE A 43 1.25 -3.71 14.40
N PHE A 44 2.55 -3.90 14.61
CA PHE A 44 3.40 -2.97 15.34
C PHE A 44 4.23 -2.12 14.37
N LEU A 45 4.18 -0.81 14.58
CA LEU A 45 5.14 0.13 14.01
C LEU A 45 6.30 0.28 14.99
N ASP A 46 7.45 -0.25 14.64
CA ASP A 46 8.67 -0.12 15.42
C ASP A 46 9.46 1.09 14.92
N VAL A 47 9.52 2.13 15.73
CA VAL A 47 10.20 3.39 15.39
C VAL A 47 11.59 3.51 15.97
N ARG A 48 12.10 2.43 16.59
CA ARG A 48 13.45 2.35 17.09
C ARG A 48 14.48 2.39 15.96
N ASP A 49 15.71 2.70 16.33
CA ASP A 49 16.82 2.58 15.39
C ASP A 49 16.92 1.17 14.81
N ALA A 50 17.35 1.10 13.53
CA ALA A 50 17.42 -0.15 12.78
C ALA A 50 18.30 -1.23 13.46
N GLN A 51 19.32 -0.83 14.21
CA GLN A 51 20.16 -1.76 14.98
C GLN A 51 19.40 -2.40 16.14
N HIS A 52 18.60 -1.61 16.89
CA HIS A 52 17.76 -2.13 17.97
C HIS A 52 16.68 -3.08 17.43
N PHE A 53 16.05 -2.72 16.32
CA PHE A 53 15.11 -3.59 15.63
C PHE A 53 15.75 -4.89 15.15
N ALA A 54 16.96 -4.85 14.59
CA ALA A 54 17.68 -6.02 14.12
C ALA A 54 18.10 -6.96 15.26
N SER A 55 18.39 -6.42 16.45
CA SER A 55 18.77 -7.21 17.62
C SER A 55 17.61 -7.91 18.30
N THR A 56 16.48 -7.22 18.44
CA THR A 56 15.26 -7.76 19.09
C THR A 56 14.03 -7.07 18.54
N ARG A 57 13.05 -7.83 18.08
CA ARG A 57 11.79 -7.31 17.53
C ARG A 57 10.63 -8.27 17.76
N LEU A 58 9.42 -7.77 17.63
CA LEU A 58 8.28 -8.63 17.44
C LEU A 58 8.21 -9.11 15.99
N ARG A 59 7.80 -10.36 15.77
CA ARG A 59 7.70 -10.96 14.43
C ARG A 59 6.80 -10.12 13.52
N TRP A 60 5.66 -9.67 14.03
CA TRP A 60 4.66 -8.91 13.30
C TRP A 60 4.86 -7.40 13.43
N SER A 61 6.09 -6.94 13.33
CA SER A 61 6.43 -5.51 13.37
C SER A 61 7.14 -5.05 12.10
N SER A 62 6.91 -3.79 11.74
CA SER A 62 7.59 -3.12 10.62
C SER A 62 8.41 -1.96 11.16
N ASN A 63 9.70 -1.91 10.85
CA ASN A 63 10.57 -0.83 11.32
C ASN A 63 10.54 0.37 10.37
N VAL A 64 10.20 1.52 10.92
CA VAL A 64 10.37 2.84 10.29
C VAL A 64 10.91 3.79 11.37
N PRO A 65 12.22 4.00 11.44
CA PRO A 65 12.83 4.84 12.50
C PRO A 65 12.18 6.22 12.57
N LEU A 66 12.01 6.73 13.79
CA LEU A 66 11.31 7.99 14.04
C LEU A 66 11.89 9.15 13.23
N ARG A 67 13.21 9.22 13.09
CA ARG A 67 13.89 10.21 12.25
C ARG A 67 13.49 10.14 10.77
N ALA A 68 13.26 8.93 10.24
CA ALA A 68 12.82 8.78 8.86
C ALA A 68 11.42 9.35 8.63
N LEU A 69 10.55 9.31 9.64
CA LEU A 69 9.25 9.96 9.59
C LEU A 69 9.38 11.48 9.51
N ASP A 70 10.32 12.08 10.25
CA ASP A 70 10.62 13.51 10.18
C ASP A 70 11.18 13.91 8.79
N GLU A 71 11.88 13.00 8.12
CA GLU A 71 12.41 13.14 6.77
C GLU A 71 11.38 12.87 5.66
N GLY A 72 10.13 12.59 6.01
CA GLY A 72 9.02 12.43 5.08
C GLY A 72 8.66 11.01 4.71
N ALA A 73 9.05 9.99 5.49
CA ALA A 73 8.72 8.59 5.28
C ALA A 73 7.26 8.22 5.67
N ALA A 74 6.37 9.20 5.78
CA ALA A 74 4.95 8.98 6.11
C ALA A 74 4.22 8.04 5.11
N TYR A 75 4.76 7.82 3.93
CA TYR A 75 4.24 6.86 2.96
C TYR A 75 4.44 5.39 3.37
N LEU A 76 5.30 5.11 4.36
CA LEU A 76 5.55 3.78 4.91
C LEU A 76 4.62 3.40 6.07
N ILE A 77 3.95 4.36 6.68
CA ILE A 77 3.06 4.11 7.82
C ILE A 77 1.66 3.69 7.37
N PRO A 78 0.83 3.13 8.28
CA PRO A 78 -0.49 2.64 7.90
C PRO A 78 -1.42 3.77 7.44
N PRO A 79 -2.48 3.45 6.69
CA PRO A 79 -3.56 4.40 6.49
C PRO A 79 -4.19 4.77 7.84
N ARG A 80 -4.78 5.98 7.92
CA ARG A 80 -5.32 6.52 9.17
C ARG A 80 -6.39 5.67 9.82
N THR A 81 -7.09 4.87 9.04
CA THR A 81 -8.12 3.94 9.50
C THR A 81 -7.55 2.63 10.04
N ALA A 82 -6.28 2.34 9.80
CA ALA A 82 -5.65 1.14 10.33
C ALA A 82 -5.21 1.37 11.78
N ARG A 83 -5.44 0.37 12.62
CA ARG A 83 -5.04 0.37 14.02
C ARG A 83 -3.67 -0.27 14.17
N PHE A 84 -2.82 0.31 14.99
CA PHE A 84 -1.47 -0.20 15.25
C PHE A 84 -0.97 0.25 16.62
N ALA A 85 0.02 -0.47 17.13
CA ALA A 85 0.78 -0.09 18.31
C ALA A 85 2.18 0.37 17.93
N LEU A 86 2.78 1.23 18.76
CA LEU A 86 4.09 1.81 18.57
C LEU A 86 5.12 1.17 19.51
N ILE A 87 6.32 0.90 19.00
CA ILE A 87 7.48 0.51 19.83
C ILE A 87 8.56 1.58 19.64
N CYS A 88 8.94 2.25 20.72
CA CYS A 88 9.95 3.32 20.75
C CYS A 88 11.26 2.82 21.34
N ASP A 89 12.37 3.53 21.14
CA ASP A 89 13.61 3.25 21.84
C ASP A 89 13.40 3.32 23.37
N ALA A 90 14.16 2.53 24.10
CA ALA A 90 13.99 2.36 25.55
C ALA A 90 14.19 3.65 26.37
N ASP A 91 15.02 4.56 25.83
CA ASP A 91 15.35 5.87 26.40
C ASP A 91 14.52 7.02 25.80
N ALA A 92 13.66 6.71 24.81
CA ALA A 92 12.84 7.72 24.15
C ALA A 92 11.65 8.14 25.05
N ASN A 93 11.22 9.38 24.89
CA ASN A 93 9.95 9.83 25.43
C ASN A 93 8.81 9.27 24.59
N VAL A 94 8.19 8.19 25.08
CA VAL A 94 7.10 7.46 24.41
C VAL A 94 5.92 8.38 24.10
N ASP A 95 5.56 9.28 25.02
CA ASP A 95 4.44 10.20 24.83
C ASP A 95 4.74 11.23 23.74
N GLU A 96 5.97 11.68 23.60
CA GLU A 96 6.38 12.58 22.54
C GLU A 96 6.36 11.89 21.17
N ALA A 97 6.82 10.64 21.11
CA ALA A 97 6.74 9.83 19.90
C ALA A 97 5.28 9.57 19.49
N ALA A 98 4.41 9.24 20.45
CA ALA A 98 2.98 9.01 20.22
C ALA A 98 2.26 10.28 19.69
N LYS A 99 2.61 11.45 20.21
CA LYS A 99 2.03 12.75 19.77
C LYS A 99 2.20 13.01 18.27
N LYS A 100 3.25 12.49 17.64
CA LYS A 100 3.43 12.62 16.18
C LYS A 100 2.33 11.94 15.37
N PHE A 101 1.58 11.02 15.98
CA PHE A 101 0.47 10.29 15.37
C PHE A 101 -0.91 10.81 15.79
N GLU A 102 -0.97 11.76 16.74
CA GLU A 102 -2.24 12.33 17.20
C GLU A 102 -2.84 13.31 16.19
N SER A 103 -1.99 14.00 15.42
CA SER A 103 -2.45 14.86 14.34
C SER A 103 -1.41 15.00 13.22
N ASP A 104 -1.87 15.19 12.00
CA ASP A 104 -1.06 15.66 10.89
C ASP A 104 -1.28 17.16 10.66
N PHE A 105 -0.69 17.67 9.57
CA PHE A 105 -0.88 19.06 9.11
C PHE A 105 -2.34 19.44 8.82
N LYS A 106 -3.26 18.45 8.75
CA LYS A 106 -4.70 18.63 8.53
C LYS A 106 -5.52 18.35 9.78
N GLY A 107 -4.87 18.12 10.92
CA GLY A 107 -5.54 17.82 12.19
C GLY A 107 -6.20 16.46 12.26
N VAL A 108 -5.83 15.52 11.37
CA VAL A 108 -6.41 14.17 11.36
C VAL A 108 -5.44 13.19 12.00
N ALA A 109 -5.86 12.58 13.10
CA ALA A 109 -5.08 11.60 13.85
C ALA A 109 -4.98 10.24 13.12
N TRP A 110 -3.92 9.49 13.43
CA TRP A 110 -3.84 8.06 13.17
C TRP A 110 -4.55 7.27 14.27
N SER A 111 -4.97 6.05 13.96
CA SER A 111 -5.58 5.16 14.95
C SER A 111 -4.51 4.41 15.76
N LEU A 112 -3.69 5.16 16.50
CA LEU A 112 -2.71 4.61 17.42
C LEU A 112 -3.43 4.02 18.64
N GLU A 113 -3.21 2.73 18.94
CA GLU A 113 -3.86 2.02 20.05
C GLU A 113 -3.04 2.09 21.33
N ALA A 114 -1.71 2.00 21.21
CA ALA A 114 -0.78 2.04 22.32
C ALA A 114 0.63 2.40 21.85
N ALA A 115 1.47 2.84 22.77
CA ALA A 115 2.89 3.08 22.55
C ALA A 115 3.69 2.52 23.73
N PHE A 116 4.80 1.84 23.41
CA PHE A 116 5.63 1.14 24.39
C PHE A 116 7.09 1.50 24.20
N ALA A 117 7.83 1.56 25.32
CA ALA A 117 9.29 1.56 25.28
C ALA A 117 9.76 0.13 24.99
N GLY A 118 10.62 -0.05 24.00
CA GLY A 118 11.18 -1.33 23.59
C GLY A 118 12.32 -1.79 24.54
N THR A 119 12.01 -1.91 25.82
CA THR A 119 12.93 -2.38 26.86
C THR A 119 13.05 -3.91 26.84
N PRO A 120 14.12 -4.50 27.42
CA PRO A 120 14.17 -5.95 27.62
C PRO A 120 12.93 -6.49 28.33
N ALA A 121 12.45 -5.81 29.38
CA ALA A 121 11.25 -6.19 30.13
C ALA A 121 9.99 -6.24 29.27
N PHE A 122 9.82 -5.30 28.31
CA PHE A 122 8.71 -5.33 27.35
C PHE A 122 8.76 -6.60 26.47
N PHE A 123 9.94 -6.94 25.92
CA PHE A 123 10.06 -8.12 25.08
C PHE A 123 9.96 -9.42 25.87
N ASP A 124 10.42 -9.45 27.12
CA ASP A 124 10.27 -10.62 28.02
C ASP A 124 8.77 -10.83 28.35
N ALA A 125 8.03 -9.77 28.61
CA ALA A 125 6.58 -9.86 28.82
C ALA A 125 5.85 -10.36 27.56
N CYS A 126 6.24 -9.89 26.37
CA CYS A 126 5.68 -10.39 25.11
C CYS A 126 5.97 -11.89 24.91
N ALA A 127 7.21 -12.33 25.16
CA ALA A 127 7.61 -13.73 25.04
C ALA A 127 6.82 -14.63 26.00
N ALA A 128 6.61 -14.20 27.25
CA ALA A 128 5.83 -14.94 28.23
C ALA A 128 4.35 -15.10 27.78
N ILE A 129 3.78 -14.11 27.10
CA ILE A 129 2.41 -14.22 26.53
C ILE A 129 2.38 -15.22 25.40
N ASP A 130 3.36 -15.16 24.48
CA ASP A 130 3.44 -16.06 23.34
C ASP A 130 3.60 -17.51 23.79
N GLU A 131 4.44 -17.77 24.78
CA GLU A 131 4.60 -19.08 25.39
C GLU A 131 3.30 -19.59 26.05
N SER A 132 2.55 -18.74 26.70
CA SER A 132 1.27 -19.11 27.33
C SER A 132 0.17 -19.35 26.30
N ASP A 133 0.24 -18.71 25.12
CA ASP A 133 -0.73 -18.82 24.03
C ASP A 133 -0.50 -20.07 23.15
N ALA A 134 0.63 -20.75 23.28
CA ALA A 134 1.03 -21.87 22.43
C ALA A 134 -0.01 -23.01 22.37
N THR A 135 -0.87 -23.15 23.40
CA THR A 135 -1.94 -24.14 23.48
C THR A 135 -3.29 -23.65 22.94
N GLU A 136 -3.57 -22.35 22.99
CA GLU A 136 -4.87 -21.78 22.64
C GLU A 136 -4.88 -21.02 21.31
N SER A 137 -3.71 -20.64 20.81
CA SER A 137 -3.50 -19.86 19.56
C SER A 137 -4.33 -18.56 19.48
N LYS A 138 -4.59 -17.96 20.64
CA LYS A 138 -5.46 -16.79 20.81
C LYS A 138 -4.89 -15.53 20.11
N TYR A 139 -3.58 -15.41 20.10
CA TYR A 139 -2.87 -14.25 19.55
C TYR A 139 -2.14 -14.54 18.23
N ASN A 140 -2.20 -15.79 17.72
CA ASN A 140 -1.56 -16.19 16.43
C ASN A 140 -0.10 -15.74 16.30
N GLY A 141 0.69 -15.84 17.37
CA GLY A 141 2.09 -15.41 17.39
C GLY A 141 2.29 -13.89 17.32
N LEU A 142 1.26 -13.09 17.63
CA LEU A 142 1.36 -11.61 17.60
C LEU A 142 2.50 -11.10 18.50
N PHE A 143 2.79 -11.79 19.59
CA PHE A 143 3.80 -11.44 20.58
C PHE A 143 5.10 -12.25 20.43
N GLU A 144 5.23 -13.02 19.35
CA GLU A 144 6.48 -13.78 19.09
C GLU A 144 7.68 -12.84 19.00
N VAL A 145 8.65 -13.05 19.88
CA VAL A 145 9.87 -12.25 19.97
C VAL A 145 10.98 -12.91 19.17
N VAL A 146 11.50 -12.19 18.18
CA VAL A 146 12.66 -12.59 17.39
C VAL A 146 13.89 -11.91 17.99
N ARG A 147 14.83 -12.71 18.52
CA ARG A 147 16.10 -12.24 19.10
C ARG A 147 17.27 -12.59 18.16
N GLY A 148 18.08 -11.61 17.83
CA GLY A 148 19.13 -11.76 16.82
C GLY A 148 18.57 -11.89 15.40
N GLY A 149 19.33 -12.45 14.48
CA GLY A 149 18.89 -12.73 13.10
C GLY A 149 18.89 -11.52 12.16
N GLY A 150 19.27 -10.34 12.65
CA GLY A 150 19.40 -9.13 11.82
C GLY A 150 18.06 -8.56 11.34
N THR A 151 18.13 -7.63 10.39
CA THR A 151 16.96 -7.08 9.72
C THR A 151 16.38 -8.10 8.74
N PRO A 152 15.07 -8.30 8.67
CA PRO A 152 14.44 -9.18 7.71
C PRO A 152 14.89 -8.86 6.27
N ALA A 153 15.07 -9.91 5.45
CA ALA A 153 15.35 -9.73 4.03
C ALA A 153 14.24 -8.87 3.39
N PRO A 154 14.53 -8.08 2.35
CA PRO A 154 13.55 -7.15 1.76
C PRO A 154 12.19 -7.78 1.45
N ARG A 155 12.17 -9.01 0.91
CA ARG A 155 10.93 -9.73 0.58
C ARG A 155 10.12 -10.18 1.80
N ASP A 156 10.80 -10.33 2.95
CA ASP A 156 10.18 -10.79 4.20
C ASP A 156 9.79 -9.61 5.10
N ARG A 157 10.04 -8.37 4.67
CA ARG A 157 9.67 -7.18 5.44
C ARG A 157 8.18 -6.98 5.43
N LEU A 158 7.62 -6.94 6.60
CA LEU A 158 6.21 -6.65 6.80
C LEU A 158 5.91 -5.19 6.45
N ARG A 159 4.69 -4.94 5.99
CA ARG A 159 4.21 -3.61 5.65
C ARG A 159 3.01 -3.22 6.50
N LEU A 160 2.96 -1.96 6.89
CA LEU A 160 1.79 -1.32 7.49
C LEU A 160 0.97 -0.55 6.44
N TRP A 161 1.64 0.00 5.42
CA TRP A 161 0.96 0.68 4.31
C TRP A 161 0.10 -0.30 3.49
N GLN A 162 -0.88 0.24 2.81
CA GLN A 162 -1.81 -0.53 1.99
C GLN A 162 -1.87 0.02 0.58
N PRO A 163 -2.09 -0.82 -0.44
CA PRO A 163 -2.46 -0.36 -1.77
C PRO A 163 -3.85 0.27 -1.73
N SER A 164 -4.26 0.85 -2.84
CA SER A 164 -5.64 1.29 -3.04
C SER A 164 -6.60 0.12 -2.80
N PRO A 165 -7.65 0.32 -1.97
CA PRO A 165 -8.64 -0.72 -1.70
C PRO A 165 -9.32 -1.22 -2.98
N GLU A 166 -9.61 -0.33 -3.92
CA GLU A 166 -10.24 -0.64 -5.19
C GLU A 166 -9.34 -1.54 -6.05
N LEU A 167 -8.05 -1.18 -6.19
CA LEU A 167 -7.08 -1.98 -6.93
C LEU A 167 -6.89 -3.35 -6.28
N ALA A 168 -6.73 -3.39 -4.96
CA ALA A 168 -6.56 -4.64 -4.20
C ALA A 168 -7.76 -5.57 -4.36
N ARG A 169 -8.97 -5.03 -4.42
CA ARG A 169 -10.20 -5.78 -4.60
C ARG A 169 -10.33 -6.38 -6.00
N TRP A 170 -10.00 -5.63 -7.05
CA TRP A 170 -10.36 -5.99 -8.41
C TRP A 170 -9.24 -6.59 -9.25
N LEU A 171 -7.98 -6.24 -8.99
CA LEU A 171 -6.85 -6.78 -9.75
C LEU A 171 -6.81 -8.32 -9.78
N PRO A 172 -7.06 -9.06 -8.67
CA PRO A 172 -7.07 -10.53 -8.71
C PRO A 172 -8.13 -11.12 -9.66
N SER A 173 -9.28 -10.46 -9.80
CA SER A 173 -10.33 -10.90 -10.73
C SER A 173 -9.93 -10.65 -12.18
N VAL A 174 -9.29 -9.52 -12.45
CA VAL A 174 -8.75 -9.16 -13.75
C VAL A 174 -7.62 -10.13 -14.15
N GLU A 175 -6.69 -10.44 -13.24
CA GLU A 175 -5.61 -11.42 -13.45
C GLU A 175 -6.15 -12.78 -13.89
N ARG A 176 -7.18 -13.28 -13.22
CA ARG A 176 -7.85 -14.55 -13.57
C ARG A 176 -8.53 -14.48 -14.94
N LYS A 177 -9.24 -13.40 -15.22
CA LYS A 177 -9.95 -13.23 -16.50
C LYS A 177 -9.01 -13.14 -17.69
N MET A 178 -7.81 -12.56 -17.47
CA MET A 178 -6.79 -12.43 -18.52
C MET A 178 -5.90 -13.66 -18.66
N ASP A 179 -5.92 -14.59 -17.73
CA ASP A 179 -4.87 -15.59 -17.59
C ASP A 179 -3.46 -14.95 -17.54
N ALA A 180 -3.30 -13.93 -16.72
CA ALA A 180 -2.15 -13.01 -16.77
C ALA A 180 -0.78 -13.71 -16.64
N PHE A 181 -0.74 -14.84 -15.96
CA PHE A 181 0.50 -15.61 -15.68
C PHE A 181 0.61 -16.94 -16.44
N LYS A 182 -0.29 -17.19 -17.40
CA LYS A 182 -0.39 -18.50 -18.05
C LYS A 182 0.90 -18.94 -18.77
N ASP A 183 1.68 -18.00 -19.31
CA ASP A 183 2.89 -18.30 -20.07
C ASP A 183 4.14 -18.41 -19.19
N GLY A 184 3.98 -18.39 -17.84
CA GLY A 184 5.07 -18.43 -16.87
C GLY A 184 5.98 -17.20 -16.87
N ARG A 185 5.66 -16.19 -17.69
CA ARG A 185 6.37 -14.90 -17.74
C ARG A 185 5.69 -13.89 -16.83
N ARG A 186 6.47 -12.93 -16.31
CA ARG A 186 5.92 -11.78 -15.62
C ARG A 186 5.18 -10.88 -16.61
N PRO A 187 3.89 -10.64 -16.45
CA PRO A 187 3.17 -9.66 -17.24
C PRO A 187 3.62 -8.24 -16.88
N THR A 188 3.46 -7.31 -17.78
CA THR A 188 3.82 -5.90 -17.57
C THR A 188 2.59 -5.02 -17.48
N CYS A 189 2.59 -4.09 -16.52
CA CYS A 189 1.54 -3.08 -16.39
C CYS A 189 2.10 -1.67 -16.25
N LEU A 190 1.23 -0.69 -16.50
CA LEU A 190 1.49 0.73 -16.25
C LEU A 190 0.69 1.18 -15.04
N ASP A 191 1.36 1.83 -14.11
CA ASP A 191 0.77 2.60 -13.01
C ASP A 191 0.81 4.08 -13.38
N VAL A 192 -0.33 4.63 -13.74
CA VAL A 192 -0.43 6.01 -14.27
C VAL A 192 -0.85 6.96 -13.16
N GLY A 193 0.04 7.91 -12.83
CA GLY A 193 -0.09 8.76 -11.65
C GLY A 193 0.31 8.02 -10.37
N SER A 194 1.45 7.33 -10.42
CA SER A 194 1.89 6.37 -9.39
C SER A 194 2.19 7.01 -8.03
N GLY A 195 2.48 8.30 -7.98
CA GLY A 195 2.86 8.99 -6.75
C GLY A 195 4.04 8.31 -6.05
N ALA A 196 3.87 7.96 -4.76
CA ALA A 196 4.89 7.28 -3.97
C ALA A 196 4.99 5.76 -4.23
N GLY A 197 4.23 5.21 -5.19
CA GLY A 197 4.37 3.85 -5.68
C GLY A 197 3.82 2.74 -4.79
N ARG A 198 2.89 3.01 -3.86
CA ARG A 198 2.29 1.95 -3.03
C ARG A 198 1.61 0.89 -3.89
N ASP A 199 0.82 1.33 -4.87
CA ASP A 199 0.13 0.42 -5.79
C ASP A 199 1.13 -0.29 -6.70
N ALA A 200 2.12 0.42 -7.26
CA ALA A 200 3.18 -0.16 -8.08
C ALA A 200 3.95 -1.28 -7.36
N VAL A 201 4.40 -1.03 -6.12
CA VAL A 201 5.14 -2.01 -5.33
C VAL A 201 4.27 -3.18 -4.91
N TRP A 202 2.99 -2.94 -4.58
CA TRP A 202 2.07 -4.03 -4.29
C TRP A 202 1.82 -4.92 -5.52
N VAL A 203 1.60 -4.33 -6.70
CA VAL A 203 1.41 -5.08 -7.96
C VAL A 203 2.69 -5.84 -8.34
N ALA A 204 3.88 -5.23 -8.17
CA ALA A 204 5.15 -5.91 -8.39
C ALA A 204 5.35 -7.12 -7.44
N SER A 205 4.91 -7.00 -6.19
CA SER A 205 4.95 -8.10 -5.21
C SER A 205 4.04 -9.28 -5.62
N ARG A 206 3.03 -9.05 -6.45
CA ARG A 206 2.17 -10.07 -7.04
C ARG A 206 2.77 -10.77 -8.27
N GLY A 207 3.96 -10.36 -8.71
CA GLY A 207 4.66 -10.97 -9.84
C GLY A 207 4.56 -10.20 -11.15
N TRP A 208 4.06 -8.97 -11.15
CA TRP A 208 4.07 -8.09 -12.32
C TRP A 208 5.40 -7.34 -12.47
N ASN A 209 5.71 -6.96 -13.70
CA ASN A 209 6.62 -5.85 -13.98
C ASN A 209 5.79 -4.58 -14.07
N VAL A 210 6.25 -3.49 -13.46
CA VAL A 210 5.49 -2.23 -13.35
C VAL A 210 6.32 -1.07 -13.87
N VAL A 211 5.78 -0.32 -14.83
CA VAL A 211 6.28 1.01 -15.19
C VAL A 211 5.42 2.03 -14.45
N ALA A 212 5.99 2.65 -13.42
CA ALA A 212 5.35 3.65 -12.58
C ALA A 212 5.59 5.05 -13.18
N ILE A 213 4.53 5.69 -13.63
CA ILE A 213 4.56 6.97 -14.36
C ILE A 213 4.03 8.08 -13.46
N ASP A 214 4.82 9.12 -13.26
CA ASP A 214 4.40 10.33 -12.56
C ASP A 214 5.28 11.53 -13.00
N ASN A 215 4.84 12.74 -12.74
CA ASN A 215 5.64 13.95 -12.91
C ASN A 215 6.17 14.53 -11.60
N ASP A 216 5.84 13.91 -10.45
CA ASP A 216 6.43 14.21 -9.15
C ASP A 216 7.69 13.38 -8.92
N LYS A 217 8.85 13.98 -9.16
CA LYS A 217 10.16 13.34 -8.95
C LYS A 217 10.34 12.80 -7.53
N ARG A 218 9.85 13.53 -6.52
CA ARG A 218 9.93 13.09 -5.12
C ARG A 218 9.05 11.86 -4.88
N GLY A 219 7.88 11.80 -5.52
CA GLY A 219 7.02 10.62 -5.53
C GLY A 219 7.74 9.43 -6.14
N LEU A 220 8.38 9.60 -7.30
CA LEU A 220 9.13 8.54 -7.97
C LEU A 220 10.36 8.09 -7.18
N ASP A 221 11.07 8.99 -6.48
CA ASP A 221 12.16 8.62 -5.56
C ASP A 221 11.65 7.73 -4.43
N ARG A 222 10.50 8.08 -3.85
CA ARG A 222 9.84 7.26 -2.82
C ARG A 222 9.41 5.91 -3.36
N CYS A 223 8.89 5.85 -4.59
CA CYS A 223 8.53 4.61 -5.26
C CYS A 223 9.74 3.67 -5.39
N ARG A 224 10.90 4.18 -5.83
CA ARG A 224 12.15 3.40 -5.90
C ARG A 224 12.56 2.87 -4.53
N SER A 225 12.62 3.75 -3.53
CA SER A 225 12.97 3.37 -2.16
C SER A 225 12.01 2.33 -1.58
N LEU A 226 10.71 2.43 -1.91
CA LEU A 226 9.71 1.46 -1.48
C LEU A 226 9.89 0.10 -2.17
N ALA A 227 10.22 0.09 -3.46
CA ALA A 227 10.52 -1.13 -4.22
C ALA A 227 11.76 -1.85 -3.67
N GLU A 228 12.86 -1.12 -3.44
CA GLU A 228 14.07 -1.63 -2.79
C GLU A 228 13.78 -2.21 -1.40
N ARG A 229 13.00 -1.47 -0.60
CA ARG A 229 12.61 -1.89 0.76
C ARG A 229 11.92 -3.26 0.76
N HIS A 230 11.14 -3.57 -0.28
CA HIS A 230 10.36 -4.81 -0.39
C HIS A 230 10.96 -5.82 -1.39
N GLY A 231 12.17 -5.58 -1.90
CA GLY A 231 12.90 -6.51 -2.77
C GLY A 231 12.22 -6.77 -4.12
N VAL A 232 11.55 -5.75 -4.65
CA VAL A 232 10.90 -5.79 -5.96
C VAL A 232 11.45 -4.73 -6.94
N GLU A 233 12.59 -4.12 -6.63
CA GLU A 233 13.26 -3.10 -7.43
C GLU A 233 13.57 -3.56 -8.86
N ALA A 234 13.85 -4.86 -9.03
CA ALA A 234 14.07 -5.46 -10.35
C ALA A 234 12.78 -5.48 -11.22
N SER A 235 11.60 -5.35 -10.60
CA SER A 235 10.30 -5.41 -11.27
C SER A 235 9.59 -4.05 -11.32
N VAL A 236 10.22 -2.97 -10.89
CA VAL A 236 9.63 -1.62 -10.91
C VAL A 236 10.58 -0.67 -11.66
N ARG A 237 10.06 0.04 -12.64
CA ARG A 237 10.77 1.14 -13.31
C ARG A 237 9.93 2.40 -13.16
N THR A 238 10.58 3.47 -12.73
CA THR A 238 9.93 4.78 -12.61
C THR A 238 10.18 5.60 -13.86
N LEU A 239 9.15 6.28 -14.35
CA LEU A 239 9.21 7.14 -15.52
C LEU A 239 8.73 8.56 -15.15
N ASP A 240 9.66 9.52 -15.11
CA ASP A 240 9.36 10.94 -14.94
C ASP A 240 8.74 11.46 -16.24
N LEU A 241 7.43 11.56 -16.27
CA LEU A 241 6.70 11.97 -17.47
C LEU A 241 5.40 12.70 -17.12
N ASP A 242 5.18 13.86 -17.73
CA ASP A 242 3.93 14.59 -17.66
C ASP A 242 3.09 14.31 -18.91
N LEU A 243 2.04 13.52 -18.75
CA LEU A 243 1.12 13.16 -19.84
C LEU A 243 0.46 14.38 -20.48
N ASN A 244 0.33 15.51 -19.77
CA ASN A 244 -0.25 16.72 -20.34
C ASN A 244 0.67 17.41 -21.36
N LYS A 245 1.94 17.01 -21.44
CA LYS A 245 2.95 17.62 -22.32
C LYS A 245 3.37 16.71 -23.47
N ARG A 246 2.79 15.51 -23.57
CA ARG A 246 3.17 14.52 -24.59
C ARG A 246 1.95 13.86 -25.24
N ALA A 247 2.08 13.53 -26.50
CA ALA A 247 1.13 12.67 -27.18
C ALA A 247 1.19 11.23 -26.61
N SER A 248 0.07 10.52 -26.72
CA SER A 248 -0.02 9.14 -26.22
C SER A 248 0.97 8.20 -26.94
N GLU A 249 1.16 8.38 -28.24
CA GLU A 249 2.10 7.62 -29.07
C GLU A 249 3.56 7.82 -28.63
N GLU A 250 3.97 9.05 -28.30
CA GLU A 250 5.32 9.35 -27.80
C GLU A 250 5.53 8.73 -26.41
N THR A 251 4.49 8.72 -25.59
CA THR A 251 4.50 8.09 -24.28
C THR A 251 4.73 6.59 -24.42
N LEU A 252 3.99 5.91 -25.30
CA LEU A 252 4.18 4.49 -25.56
C LEU A 252 5.54 4.18 -26.14
N ALA A 253 6.00 4.94 -27.11
CA ALA A 253 7.35 4.74 -27.68
C ALA A 253 8.45 4.84 -26.62
N THR A 254 8.25 5.67 -25.58
CA THR A 254 9.16 5.75 -24.43
C THR A 254 9.05 4.50 -23.55
N ILE A 255 7.85 4.02 -23.31
CA ILE A 255 7.59 2.80 -22.55
C ILE A 255 8.19 1.58 -23.28
N ASP A 256 7.95 1.44 -24.59
CA ASP A 256 8.49 0.34 -25.40
C ASP A 256 10.03 0.26 -25.34
N LYS A 257 10.71 1.40 -25.29
CA LYS A 257 12.17 1.42 -25.06
C LYS A 257 12.55 0.86 -23.70
N ILE A 258 11.81 1.17 -22.65
CA ILE A 258 12.03 0.61 -21.30
C ILE A 258 11.81 -0.90 -21.36
N LEU A 259 10.71 -1.36 -21.95
CA LEU A 259 10.39 -2.78 -22.05
C LEU A 259 11.48 -3.55 -22.82
N ALA A 260 11.98 -2.98 -23.91
CA ALA A 260 13.07 -3.58 -24.69
C ALA A 260 14.37 -3.67 -23.89
N LEU A 261 14.76 -2.61 -23.17
CA LEU A 261 15.96 -2.59 -22.34
C LEU A 261 15.89 -3.62 -21.20
N GLU A 262 14.72 -3.78 -20.59
CA GLU A 262 14.51 -4.71 -19.49
C GLU A 262 14.17 -6.12 -19.96
N SER A 263 13.98 -6.35 -21.24
CA SER A 263 13.48 -7.62 -21.81
C SER A 263 12.13 -8.03 -21.21
N TRP A 264 11.27 -7.05 -20.92
CA TRP A 264 9.93 -7.26 -20.37
C TRP A 264 8.91 -7.54 -21.48
N SER A 265 7.83 -8.22 -21.11
CA SER A 265 6.71 -8.46 -22.02
C SER A 265 5.99 -7.15 -22.36
N PRO A 266 5.26 -7.08 -23.49
CA PRO A 266 4.40 -5.95 -23.80
C PRO A 266 3.44 -5.61 -22.66
N VAL A 267 2.98 -4.36 -22.61
CA VAL A 267 1.98 -3.91 -21.63
C VAL A 267 0.69 -4.70 -21.78
N LEU A 268 0.28 -5.38 -20.72
CA LEU A 268 -0.96 -6.15 -20.64
C LEU A 268 -2.01 -5.49 -19.74
N ALA A 269 -1.61 -4.60 -18.83
CA ALA A 269 -2.57 -3.89 -18.00
C ALA A 269 -2.17 -2.42 -17.84
N VAL A 270 -3.15 -1.56 -17.73
CA VAL A 270 -2.99 -0.16 -17.34
C VAL A 270 -3.93 0.12 -16.19
N TYR A 271 -3.43 0.72 -15.14
CA TYR A 271 -4.29 1.17 -14.05
C TYR A 271 -3.93 2.58 -13.60
N ALA A 272 -4.94 3.26 -13.07
CA ALA A 272 -4.78 4.56 -12.43
C ALA A 272 -5.70 4.68 -11.21
N VAL A 273 -5.16 5.25 -10.15
CA VAL A 273 -5.90 5.54 -8.93
C VAL A 273 -5.83 7.03 -8.64
N ARG A 274 -6.99 7.68 -8.72
CA ARG A 274 -7.14 9.13 -8.49
C ARG A 274 -6.30 10.01 -9.41
N TYR A 275 -5.97 9.49 -10.58
CA TYR A 275 -5.34 10.22 -11.66
C TYR A 275 -6.18 10.10 -12.94
N LEU A 276 -6.31 11.19 -13.70
CA LEU A 276 -7.06 11.20 -14.96
C LEU A 276 -6.36 12.08 -16.00
N HIS A 277 -6.08 11.47 -17.13
CA HIS A 277 -5.72 12.18 -18.36
C HIS A 277 -6.59 11.66 -19.49
N LYS A 278 -7.71 12.35 -19.77
CA LYS A 278 -8.75 11.89 -20.71
C LYS A 278 -8.23 11.56 -22.12
N PRO A 279 -7.32 12.35 -22.73
CA PRO A 279 -6.76 11.98 -24.03
C PRO A 279 -6.05 10.61 -23.99
N PHE A 280 -5.22 10.35 -22.99
CA PHE A 280 -4.52 9.07 -22.84
C PHE A 280 -5.51 7.90 -22.68
N VAL A 281 -6.53 8.07 -21.84
CA VAL A 281 -7.58 7.05 -21.63
C VAL A 281 -8.28 6.71 -22.94
N ARG A 282 -8.65 7.72 -23.76
CA ARG A 282 -9.33 7.53 -25.04
C ARG A 282 -8.48 6.81 -26.08
N ASP A 283 -7.16 6.88 -25.94
CA ASP A 283 -6.22 6.25 -26.87
C ASP A 283 -5.93 4.78 -26.48
N LEU A 284 -6.09 4.38 -25.22
CA LEU A 284 -5.81 3.02 -24.73
C LEU A 284 -6.45 1.90 -25.54
N PRO A 285 -7.74 1.98 -25.99
CA PRO A 285 -8.35 0.90 -26.76
C PRO A 285 -7.61 0.54 -28.05
N ARG A 286 -7.00 1.52 -28.71
CA ARG A 286 -6.23 1.29 -29.94
C ARG A 286 -4.77 0.90 -29.69
N MET A 287 -4.26 1.23 -28.51
CA MET A 287 -2.86 1.08 -28.16
C MET A 287 -2.53 -0.26 -27.50
N LEU A 288 -3.50 -0.82 -26.77
CA LEU A 288 -3.28 -2.05 -26.02
C LEU A 288 -3.59 -3.29 -26.88
N PRO A 289 -2.82 -4.38 -26.73
CA PRO A 289 -3.08 -5.63 -27.46
C PRO A 289 -4.35 -6.35 -26.97
N ASN A 290 -4.76 -7.39 -27.69
CA ASN A 290 -5.80 -8.31 -27.21
C ASN A 290 -5.39 -8.94 -25.88
N ARG A 291 -6.36 -9.26 -25.04
CA ARG A 291 -6.17 -9.80 -23.68
C ARG A 291 -5.55 -8.80 -22.70
N SER A 292 -5.60 -7.52 -22.99
CA SER A 292 -5.21 -6.46 -22.04
C SER A 292 -6.36 -6.09 -21.12
N ALA A 293 -6.00 -5.44 -20.00
CA ALA A 293 -6.95 -4.88 -19.06
C ALA A 293 -6.71 -3.39 -18.79
N VAL A 294 -7.80 -2.71 -18.43
CA VAL A 294 -7.74 -1.34 -17.90
C VAL A 294 -8.53 -1.29 -16.60
N LEU A 295 -7.91 -0.73 -15.55
CA LEU A 295 -8.54 -0.48 -14.26
C LEU A 295 -8.40 1.02 -13.95
N TRP A 296 -9.52 1.71 -13.76
CA TRP A 296 -9.53 3.14 -13.55
C TRP A 296 -10.41 3.54 -12.39
N PHE A 297 -9.82 4.14 -11.36
CA PHE A 297 -10.50 4.54 -10.12
C PHE A 297 -10.33 6.04 -9.91
N HIS A 298 -11.35 6.82 -10.28
CA HIS A 298 -11.22 8.26 -10.27
C HIS A 298 -12.51 8.99 -9.89
N PHE A 299 -12.36 10.22 -9.39
CA PHE A 299 -13.46 11.10 -9.02
C PHE A 299 -14.38 11.40 -10.21
N MET A 300 -15.67 11.48 -9.90
CA MET A 300 -16.74 11.77 -10.87
C MET A 300 -17.41 13.10 -10.61
N ARG A 301 -18.22 13.54 -11.58
CA ARG A 301 -19.20 14.59 -11.36
C ARG A 301 -20.07 14.28 -10.16
N GLY A 302 -20.32 15.29 -9.35
CA GLY A 302 -20.97 15.16 -8.04
C GLY A 302 -20.05 15.48 -6.88
N CYS A 303 -18.72 15.37 -7.05
CA CYS A 303 -17.74 15.79 -6.03
C CYS A 303 -17.93 17.25 -5.62
N GLU A 304 -18.30 18.13 -6.54
CA GLU A 304 -18.55 19.56 -6.32
C GLU A 304 -19.72 19.84 -5.38
N ARG A 305 -20.59 18.84 -5.14
CA ARG A 305 -21.76 18.95 -4.26
C ARG A 305 -21.48 18.47 -2.84
N THR A 306 -20.31 17.94 -2.57
CA THR A 306 -19.96 17.42 -1.26
C THR A 306 -19.33 18.49 -0.38
N SER A 307 -19.31 18.27 0.94
CA SER A 307 -18.70 19.20 1.90
C SER A 307 -17.19 19.38 1.69
N VAL A 308 -16.50 18.38 1.12
CA VAL A 308 -15.09 18.45 0.78
C VAL A 308 -14.87 19.23 -0.51
N GLY A 309 -15.90 19.31 -1.35
CA GLY A 309 -15.83 19.94 -2.66
C GLY A 309 -15.00 19.11 -3.67
N ARG A 310 -14.72 19.72 -4.79
CA ARG A 310 -13.86 19.11 -5.81
C ARG A 310 -12.40 19.25 -5.44
N THR A 311 -11.65 18.15 -5.62
CA THR A 311 -10.20 18.13 -5.42
C THR A 311 -9.42 18.48 -6.70
N THR A 312 -10.11 18.51 -7.87
CA THR A 312 -9.53 18.71 -9.18
C THR A 312 -10.38 19.70 -9.99
N LYS A 313 -9.85 20.15 -11.13
CA LYS A 313 -10.62 20.97 -12.07
C LYS A 313 -11.74 20.15 -12.69
N ASP A 314 -12.82 20.79 -13.12
CA ASP A 314 -13.98 20.12 -13.75
C ASP A 314 -13.58 19.16 -14.89
N ARG A 315 -12.59 19.54 -15.70
CA ARG A 315 -12.05 18.72 -16.79
C ARG A 315 -11.41 17.41 -16.32
N ASP A 316 -11.03 17.36 -15.03
CA ASP A 316 -10.35 16.23 -14.42
C ASP A 316 -11.33 15.33 -13.62
N LEU A 317 -12.65 15.51 -13.82
CA LEU A 317 -13.70 14.65 -13.29
C LEU A 317 -14.28 13.79 -14.43
N LEU A 318 -14.58 12.55 -14.13
CA LEU A 318 -15.27 11.65 -15.04
C LEU A 318 -16.75 12.04 -15.16
N GLU A 319 -17.28 12.03 -16.37
CA GLU A 319 -18.71 12.07 -16.61
C GLU A 319 -19.32 10.65 -16.40
N PRO A 320 -20.62 10.55 -16.10
CA PRO A 320 -21.30 9.26 -16.08
C PRO A 320 -21.11 8.51 -17.40
N ASN A 321 -20.78 7.24 -17.35
CA ASN A 321 -20.53 6.35 -18.49
C ASN A 321 -19.30 6.68 -19.37
N GLU A 322 -18.54 7.74 -19.08
CA GLU A 322 -17.42 8.17 -19.95
C GLU A 322 -16.42 7.03 -20.21
N LEU A 323 -16.05 6.25 -19.17
CA LEU A 323 -15.16 5.11 -19.35
C LEU A 323 -15.83 3.97 -20.13
N ARG A 324 -17.08 3.69 -19.86
CA ARG A 324 -17.84 2.66 -20.56
C ARG A 324 -17.93 2.93 -22.06
N ASP A 325 -18.14 4.18 -22.43
CA ASP A 325 -18.21 4.60 -23.84
C ASP A 325 -16.84 4.43 -24.54
N VAL A 326 -15.76 4.78 -23.85
CA VAL A 326 -14.38 4.60 -24.38
C VAL A 326 -14.05 3.12 -24.61
N PHE A 327 -14.48 2.24 -23.74
CA PHE A 327 -14.19 0.80 -23.76
C PHE A 327 -15.41 -0.05 -24.16
N ALA A 328 -16.30 0.46 -24.99
CA ALA A 328 -17.58 -0.18 -25.34
C ALA A 328 -17.45 -1.61 -25.90
N LEU A 329 -16.30 -1.94 -26.54
CA LEU A 329 -16.04 -3.26 -27.13
C LEU A 329 -15.29 -4.22 -26.20
N TRP A 330 -15.02 -3.82 -24.94
CA TRP A 330 -14.31 -4.62 -23.98
C TRP A 330 -15.26 -5.30 -22.99
N ASP A 331 -14.85 -6.43 -22.45
CA ASP A 331 -15.60 -7.16 -21.41
C ASP A 331 -15.53 -6.38 -20.10
N VAL A 332 -16.66 -5.91 -19.61
CA VAL A 332 -16.76 -5.20 -18.33
C VAL A 332 -16.65 -6.20 -17.18
N ILE A 333 -15.71 -5.95 -16.26
CA ILE A 333 -15.54 -6.68 -15.02
C ILE A 333 -16.27 -5.96 -13.88
N ILE A 334 -16.12 -4.64 -13.85
CA ILE A 334 -16.83 -3.75 -12.93
C ILE A 334 -17.04 -2.39 -13.58
N ASP A 335 -18.20 -1.80 -13.29
CA ASP A 335 -18.59 -0.45 -13.66
C ASP A 335 -19.54 0.09 -12.58
N ASP A 336 -18.96 0.42 -11.43
CA ASP A 336 -19.68 0.88 -10.24
C ASP A 336 -19.28 2.30 -9.86
N VAL A 337 -20.17 2.96 -9.14
CA VAL A 337 -19.88 4.22 -8.46
C VAL A 337 -19.79 3.94 -6.97
N VAL A 338 -18.63 4.20 -6.38
CA VAL A 338 -18.38 4.05 -4.96
C VAL A 338 -18.39 5.43 -4.31
N GLU A 339 -19.18 5.59 -3.26
CA GLU A 339 -19.16 6.80 -2.45
C GLU A 339 -18.08 6.68 -1.36
N LEU A 340 -17.17 7.64 -1.31
CA LEU A 340 -16.18 7.71 -0.25
C LEU A 340 -16.82 8.14 1.09
N PRO A 341 -16.17 7.92 2.23
CA PRO A 341 -16.70 8.34 3.53
C PRO A 341 -17.00 9.84 3.65
N ASP A 342 -16.41 10.66 2.79
CA ASP A 342 -16.64 12.09 2.70
C ASP A 342 -17.73 12.49 1.68
N GLY A 343 -18.46 11.50 1.14
CA GLY A 343 -19.58 11.68 0.21
C GLY A 343 -19.15 11.87 -1.26
N ARG A 344 -17.84 11.86 -1.58
CA ARG A 344 -17.40 12.05 -2.97
C ARG A 344 -17.60 10.79 -3.80
N PRO A 345 -18.26 10.87 -4.98
CA PRO A 345 -18.39 9.73 -5.87
C PRO A 345 -17.07 9.44 -6.61
N VAL A 346 -16.74 8.16 -6.69
CA VAL A 346 -15.59 7.62 -7.42
C VAL A 346 -16.07 6.52 -8.35
N SER A 347 -15.71 6.63 -9.64
CA SER A 347 -15.87 5.53 -10.58
C SER A 347 -14.91 4.40 -10.20
N SER A 348 -15.45 3.20 -10.08
CA SER A 348 -14.71 1.95 -9.96
C SER A 348 -14.93 1.16 -11.24
N PHE A 349 -13.97 1.23 -12.16
CA PHE A 349 -14.11 0.70 -13.51
C PHE A 349 -12.96 -0.27 -13.83
N ALA A 350 -13.31 -1.47 -14.32
CA ALA A 350 -12.34 -2.41 -14.84
C ALA A 350 -12.91 -3.19 -16.03
N VAL A 351 -12.09 -3.30 -17.08
CA VAL A 351 -12.44 -4.00 -18.32
C VAL A 351 -11.29 -4.85 -18.79
N VAL A 352 -11.61 -5.89 -19.54
CA VAL A 352 -10.65 -6.77 -20.22
C VAL A 352 -10.98 -6.84 -21.71
N ARG A 353 -9.98 -6.66 -22.54
CA ARG A 353 -10.11 -6.86 -23.98
C ARG A 353 -10.21 -8.36 -24.29
N GLY A 354 -11.32 -8.78 -24.89
CA GLY A 354 -11.55 -10.17 -25.28
C GLY A 354 -10.47 -10.72 -26.24
N ALA A 355 -10.38 -12.03 -26.32
CA ALA A 355 -9.47 -12.71 -27.26
C ALA A 355 -10.04 -12.72 -28.71
N LYS A 356 -11.25 -12.25 -28.94
CA LYS A 356 -11.85 -12.29 -30.28
C LYS A 356 -11.08 -11.34 -31.21
N GLU A 357 -10.51 -11.94 -32.25
CA GLU A 357 -10.08 -11.24 -33.45
C GLU A 357 -11.30 -10.50 -34.03
N VAL A 358 -11.09 -9.22 -34.34
CA VAL A 358 -12.03 -8.46 -35.19
C VAL A 358 -11.84 -8.88 -36.62
#